data_9e31e9ea9e2cb61c64178536a5102dc0
#
_entry.id   9e31e9ea9e2cb61c64178536a5102dc0
#
_cell.length_a   1.000
_cell.length_b   1.000
_cell.length_c   1.000
_cell.angle_alpha   90.00
_cell.angle_beta   90.00
_cell.angle_gamma   90.00
#
_symmetry.space_group_name_H-M   'P 1'
#
loop_
_entity.id
_entity.type
_entity.pdbx_description
1 polymer ?
#
loop_
_entity_poly.entity_id
_entity_poly.type
_entity_poly.pdbx_seq_one_letter_code
_entity_poly.pdbx_strand_id
1 'polypeptide(L)'
;MKEIKVSRSRSLGAKVVYEALKVLSEGGGEMRGQEVISSVEKRVAFDSWESEQYEKTGYIRWKSFLHFFSIDCIKAGFLVKKKGVWFITPEGEQTLKLGPIGLLDEATRKYREWKKQADLAKPSFTQEVTEEVDEEDDRQREMALDEIEALALDGITKAINSKTPYEFQDLAAALLRSMGYFTPFVAPRGKDGGVDIMAYRDPLGTQSPRIKVQIKHRESTTPVPDVRQLMGLLQKDGDVGIFFSTGGFTPDAKSTARSSHVHVELIDLERFIDLWRQFYDKLSDEDKAMLPLTPVYFIAPANI
;
A
#
# COMPACT_ATOMS: atom_id res chain seq x y z
N MET A 1 -8.07 -35.74 -26.77
CA MET A 1 -7.41 -34.54 -26.20
C MET A 1 -6.88 -34.96 -24.84
N LYS A 2 -5.54 -34.92 -24.61
CA LYS A 2 -4.99 -35.17 -23.26
C LYS A 2 -5.35 -33.96 -22.39
N GLU A 3 -6.13 -34.16 -21.32
CA GLU A 3 -6.29 -33.16 -20.27
C GLU A 3 -4.89 -32.83 -19.71
N ILE A 4 -4.45 -31.63 -19.94
CA ILE A 4 -3.21 -31.10 -19.30
C ILE A 4 -3.56 -30.90 -17.83
N LYS A 5 -3.09 -31.82 -16.98
CA LYS A 5 -3.25 -31.72 -15.52
C LYS A 5 -2.48 -30.48 -15.02
N VAL A 6 -3.19 -29.40 -14.76
CA VAL A 6 -2.61 -28.17 -14.18
C VAL A 6 -2.14 -28.49 -12.76
N SER A 7 -0.90 -28.13 -12.41
CA SER A 7 -0.39 -28.33 -11.05
C SER A 7 -1.19 -27.51 -10.03
N ARG A 8 -1.25 -27.99 -8.78
CA ARG A 8 -1.97 -27.29 -7.69
C ARG A 8 -1.46 -25.87 -7.49
N SER A 9 -0.14 -25.68 -7.55
CA SER A 9 0.52 -24.38 -7.47
C SER A 9 0.07 -23.42 -8.59
N ARG A 10 0.06 -23.91 -9.84
CA ARG A 10 -0.36 -23.11 -10.99
C ARG A 10 -1.86 -22.78 -10.92
N SER A 11 -2.69 -23.72 -10.43
CA SER A 11 -4.12 -23.50 -10.21
C SER A 11 -4.37 -22.42 -9.16
N LEU A 12 -3.64 -22.44 -8.04
CA LEU A 12 -3.70 -21.40 -7.01
C LEU A 12 -3.26 -20.05 -7.58
N GLY A 13 -2.10 -19.97 -8.24
CA GLY A 13 -1.62 -18.75 -8.87
C GLY A 13 -2.62 -18.14 -9.85
N ALA A 14 -3.19 -18.96 -10.73
CA ALA A 14 -4.22 -18.53 -11.68
C ALA A 14 -5.46 -17.96 -10.97
N LYS A 15 -5.93 -18.62 -9.91
CA LYS A 15 -7.09 -18.22 -9.11
C LYS A 15 -6.88 -16.85 -8.44
N VAL A 16 -5.74 -16.67 -7.77
CA VAL A 16 -5.50 -15.44 -6.99
C VAL A 16 -5.16 -14.23 -7.88
N VAL A 17 -4.39 -14.43 -8.95
CA VAL A 17 -4.06 -13.35 -9.89
C VAL A 17 -5.29 -12.91 -10.68
N TYR A 18 -6.10 -13.86 -11.14
CA TYR A 18 -7.35 -13.54 -11.83
C TYR A 18 -8.28 -12.72 -10.96
N GLU A 19 -8.49 -13.13 -9.69
CA GLU A 19 -9.34 -12.37 -8.78
C GLU A 19 -8.76 -10.99 -8.46
N ALA A 20 -7.45 -10.87 -8.31
CA ALA A 20 -6.80 -9.58 -8.09
C ALA A 20 -7.02 -8.61 -9.27
N LEU A 21 -6.84 -9.06 -10.52
CA LEU A 21 -7.12 -8.22 -11.69
C LEU A 21 -8.60 -7.88 -11.82
N LYS A 22 -9.49 -8.82 -11.47
CA LYS A 22 -10.94 -8.58 -11.47
C LYS A 22 -11.35 -7.54 -10.43
N VAL A 23 -10.79 -7.61 -9.21
CA VAL A 23 -10.99 -6.59 -8.15
C VAL A 23 -10.55 -5.21 -8.63
N LEU A 24 -9.41 -5.13 -9.31
CA LEU A 24 -8.91 -3.87 -9.88
C LEU A 24 -9.85 -3.33 -10.96
N SER A 25 -10.30 -4.16 -11.89
CA SER A 25 -11.23 -3.77 -12.96
C SER A 25 -12.56 -3.25 -12.39
N GLU A 26 -13.13 -3.95 -11.40
CA GLU A 26 -14.37 -3.54 -10.72
C GLU A 26 -14.19 -2.28 -9.84
N GLY A 27 -12.97 -2.05 -9.33
CA GLY A 27 -12.62 -0.92 -8.48
C GLY A 27 -12.24 0.37 -9.22
N GLY A 28 -12.42 0.42 -10.54
CA GLY A 28 -12.11 1.62 -11.33
C GLY A 28 -10.70 1.63 -11.94
N GLY A 29 -10.03 0.48 -11.98
CA GLY A 29 -8.75 0.28 -12.66
C GLY A 29 -7.52 0.46 -11.79
N GLU A 30 -7.66 1.08 -10.61
CA GLU A 30 -6.56 1.27 -9.64
C GLU A 30 -7.01 1.00 -8.21
N MET A 31 -6.12 0.44 -7.40
CA MET A 31 -6.36 0.20 -5.98
C MET A 31 -5.04 0.00 -5.24
N ARG A 32 -4.99 0.31 -3.95
CA ARG A 32 -3.82 0.00 -3.13
C ARG A 32 -3.60 -1.50 -3.00
N GLY A 33 -2.36 -1.95 -3.04
CA GLY A 33 -2.02 -3.38 -3.02
C GLY A 33 -2.60 -4.12 -1.82
N GLN A 34 -2.62 -3.52 -0.63
CA GLN A 34 -3.24 -4.13 0.56
C GLN A 34 -4.76 -4.26 0.43
N GLU A 35 -5.42 -3.28 -0.20
CA GLU A 35 -6.86 -3.35 -0.46
C GLU A 35 -7.18 -4.46 -1.49
N VAL A 36 -6.31 -4.63 -2.51
CA VAL A 36 -6.42 -5.75 -3.47
C VAL A 36 -6.29 -7.08 -2.73
N ILE A 37 -5.24 -7.26 -1.92
CA ILE A 37 -5.00 -8.48 -1.15
C ILE A 37 -6.18 -8.78 -0.21
N SER A 38 -6.66 -7.78 0.53
CA SER A 38 -7.82 -7.93 1.43
C SER A 38 -9.11 -8.27 0.68
N SER A 39 -9.28 -7.74 -0.52
CA SER A 39 -10.44 -8.02 -1.37
C SER A 39 -10.38 -9.45 -1.93
N VAL A 40 -9.20 -9.91 -2.36
CA VAL A 40 -8.98 -11.30 -2.78
C VAL A 40 -9.26 -12.26 -1.62
N GLU A 41 -8.77 -11.96 -0.41
CA GLU A 41 -8.99 -12.78 0.80
C GLU A 41 -10.48 -12.96 1.13
N LYS A 42 -11.29 -11.91 0.93
CA LYS A 42 -12.75 -11.95 1.18
C LYS A 42 -13.55 -12.67 0.10
N ARG A 43 -13.06 -12.69 -1.14
CA ARG A 43 -13.79 -13.20 -2.29
C ARG A 43 -13.45 -14.64 -2.65
N VAL A 44 -12.24 -15.08 -2.30
CA VAL A 44 -11.72 -16.39 -2.65
C VAL A 44 -11.80 -17.34 -1.46
N ALA A 45 -12.45 -18.47 -1.61
CA ALA A 45 -12.39 -19.54 -0.63
C ALA A 45 -11.06 -20.29 -0.77
N PHE A 46 -10.25 -20.27 0.28
CA PHE A 46 -8.97 -20.95 0.35
C PHE A 46 -9.08 -22.22 1.19
N ASP A 47 -8.46 -23.30 0.72
CA ASP A 47 -8.33 -24.54 1.50
C ASP A 47 -7.20 -24.44 2.54
N SER A 48 -7.04 -25.49 3.37
CA SER A 48 -6.04 -25.51 4.44
C SER A 48 -4.61 -25.38 3.92
N TRP A 49 -4.29 -25.97 2.76
CA TRP A 49 -2.96 -25.88 2.14
C TRP A 49 -2.71 -24.48 1.57
N GLU A 50 -3.71 -23.88 0.92
CA GLU A 50 -3.63 -22.53 0.36
C GLU A 50 -3.46 -21.46 1.46
N SER A 51 -4.07 -21.67 2.63
CA SER A 51 -4.02 -20.78 3.80
C SER A 51 -2.86 -21.06 4.75
N GLU A 52 -2.05 -22.09 4.48
CA GLU A 52 -0.92 -22.45 5.35
C GLU A 52 0.15 -21.36 5.36
N GLN A 53 0.74 -21.13 6.55
CA GLN A 53 1.86 -20.21 6.71
C GLN A 53 3.18 -20.95 6.52
N TYR A 54 4.14 -20.33 5.85
CA TYR A 54 5.49 -20.86 5.75
C TYR A 54 6.21 -20.75 7.10
N GLU A 55 6.78 -21.86 7.61
CA GLU A 55 7.45 -21.91 8.91
C GLU A 55 8.58 -20.87 9.08
N LYS A 56 9.32 -20.60 8.01
CA LYS A 56 10.48 -19.69 8.03
C LYS A 56 10.08 -18.20 8.00
N THR A 57 9.04 -17.84 7.25
CA THR A 57 8.68 -16.44 6.99
C THR A 57 7.39 -16.03 7.68
N GLY A 58 6.55 -16.98 8.11
CA GLY A 58 5.20 -16.71 8.61
C GLY A 58 4.23 -16.18 7.55
N TYR A 59 4.64 -16.13 6.27
CA TYR A 59 3.82 -15.60 5.20
C TYR A 59 2.81 -16.64 4.70
N ILE A 60 1.61 -16.19 4.34
CA ILE A 60 0.53 -17.10 3.91
C ILE A 60 0.76 -17.52 2.46
N ARG A 61 0.67 -18.84 2.18
CA ARG A 61 1.00 -19.42 0.87
C ARG A 61 0.28 -18.72 -0.30
N TRP A 62 -1.02 -18.51 -0.24
CA TRP A 62 -1.73 -17.87 -1.35
C TRP A 62 -1.27 -16.44 -1.62
N LYS A 63 -0.83 -15.69 -0.61
CA LYS A 63 -0.28 -14.34 -0.77
C LYS A 63 1.07 -14.39 -1.50
N SER A 64 1.94 -15.35 -1.16
CA SER A 64 3.18 -15.60 -1.91
C SER A 64 2.90 -15.90 -3.38
N PHE A 65 1.92 -16.75 -3.66
CA PHE A 65 1.55 -17.09 -5.04
C PHE A 65 0.97 -15.89 -5.80
N LEU A 66 0.21 -15.03 -5.14
CA LEU A 66 -0.27 -13.78 -5.73
C LEU A 66 0.91 -12.87 -6.13
N HIS A 67 1.88 -12.68 -5.24
CA HIS A 67 3.07 -11.88 -5.54
C HIS A 67 3.89 -12.51 -6.67
N PHE A 68 4.18 -13.80 -6.61
CA PHE A 68 4.95 -14.51 -7.61
C PHE A 68 4.36 -14.39 -9.02
N PHE A 69 3.10 -14.76 -9.18
CA PHE A 69 2.47 -14.73 -10.50
C PHE A 69 2.06 -13.33 -10.98
N SER A 70 1.96 -12.34 -10.08
CA SER A 70 1.79 -10.94 -10.50
C SER A 70 2.99 -10.39 -11.26
N ILE A 71 4.19 -10.96 -11.08
CA ILE A 71 5.39 -10.61 -11.86
C ILE A 71 5.19 -10.94 -13.34
N ASP A 72 4.65 -12.13 -13.64
CA ASP A 72 4.32 -12.50 -15.02
C ASP A 72 3.35 -11.49 -15.64
N CYS A 73 2.34 -11.05 -14.87
CA CYS A 73 1.37 -10.05 -15.34
C CYS A 73 1.98 -8.66 -15.54
N ILE A 74 2.95 -8.25 -14.71
CA ILE A 74 3.66 -6.98 -14.87
C ILE A 74 4.50 -7.02 -16.15
N LYS A 75 5.30 -8.07 -16.35
CA LYS A 75 6.15 -8.21 -17.55
C LYS A 75 5.33 -8.45 -18.82
N ALA A 76 4.13 -9.02 -18.70
CA ALA A 76 3.17 -9.14 -19.80
C ALA A 76 2.44 -7.83 -20.14
N GLY A 77 2.59 -6.79 -19.32
CA GLY A 77 1.91 -5.52 -19.50
C GLY A 77 0.43 -5.51 -19.07
N PHE A 78 -0.01 -6.46 -18.23
CA PHE A 78 -1.40 -6.55 -17.75
C PHE A 78 -1.62 -5.80 -16.43
N LEU A 79 -0.56 -5.64 -15.65
CA LEU A 79 -0.56 -5.04 -14.33
C LEU A 79 0.62 -4.06 -14.21
N VAL A 80 0.40 -2.94 -13.56
CA VAL A 80 1.46 -2.02 -13.12
C VAL A 80 1.38 -1.86 -11.62
N LYS A 81 2.52 -1.98 -10.93
CA LYS A 81 2.64 -1.67 -9.51
C LYS A 81 3.52 -0.43 -9.36
N LYS A 82 3.02 0.61 -8.72
CA LYS A 82 3.78 1.85 -8.50
C LYS A 82 3.44 2.47 -7.16
N LYS A 83 4.44 2.63 -6.30
CA LYS A 83 4.30 3.23 -4.95
C LYS A 83 3.17 2.60 -4.14
N GLY A 84 3.12 1.25 -4.11
CA GLY A 84 2.11 0.51 -3.36
C GLY A 84 0.71 0.47 -3.99
N VAL A 85 0.50 1.14 -5.13
CA VAL A 85 -0.76 1.12 -5.89
C VAL A 85 -0.63 0.18 -7.08
N TRP A 86 -1.65 -0.64 -7.29
CA TRP A 86 -1.77 -1.58 -8.40
C TRP A 86 -2.74 -1.02 -9.43
N PHE A 87 -2.38 -1.12 -10.71
CA PHE A 87 -3.16 -0.62 -11.84
C PHE A 87 -3.36 -1.75 -12.83
N ILE A 88 -4.61 -2.05 -13.20
CA ILE A 88 -4.87 -2.93 -14.33
C ILE A 88 -4.76 -2.12 -15.62
N THR A 89 -4.11 -2.70 -16.63
CA THR A 89 -4.03 -2.05 -17.95
C THR A 89 -5.22 -2.43 -18.83
N PRO A 90 -5.49 -1.72 -19.94
CA PRO A 90 -6.51 -2.12 -20.91
C PRO A 90 -6.30 -3.53 -21.47
N GLU A 91 -5.03 -3.94 -21.64
CA GLU A 91 -4.67 -5.29 -22.03
C GLU A 91 -5.00 -6.31 -20.93
N GLY A 92 -4.70 -5.95 -19.66
CA GLY A 92 -5.06 -6.75 -18.49
C GLY A 92 -6.57 -6.99 -18.38
N GLU A 93 -7.37 -5.96 -18.62
CA GLU A 93 -8.84 -6.09 -18.62
C GLU A 93 -9.35 -7.05 -19.71
N GLN A 94 -8.74 -7.00 -20.90
CA GLN A 94 -9.10 -7.91 -21.98
C GLN A 94 -8.80 -9.37 -21.64
N THR A 95 -7.73 -9.64 -20.90
CA THR A 95 -7.34 -11.02 -20.53
C THR A 95 -8.26 -11.65 -19.50
N LEU A 96 -9.06 -10.88 -18.75
CA LEU A 96 -10.07 -11.43 -17.85
C LEU A 96 -11.09 -12.33 -18.58
N LYS A 97 -11.33 -12.10 -19.87
CA LYS A 97 -12.22 -12.93 -20.71
C LYS A 97 -11.70 -14.35 -20.92
N LEU A 98 -10.41 -14.58 -20.71
CA LEU A 98 -9.78 -15.90 -20.90
C LEU A 98 -9.99 -16.84 -19.70
N GLY A 99 -10.53 -16.31 -18.59
CA GLY A 99 -10.62 -17.03 -17.32
C GLY A 99 -9.26 -17.21 -16.62
N PRO A 100 -9.26 -17.81 -15.40
CA PRO A 100 -8.06 -17.83 -14.57
C PRO A 100 -6.85 -18.51 -15.22
N ILE A 101 -7.01 -19.69 -15.75
CA ILE A 101 -5.92 -20.46 -16.39
C ILE A 101 -5.45 -19.77 -17.68
N GLY A 102 -6.39 -19.35 -18.54
CA GLY A 102 -6.05 -18.71 -19.81
C GLY A 102 -5.31 -17.37 -19.62
N LEU A 103 -5.69 -16.59 -18.61
CA LEU A 103 -4.99 -15.36 -18.23
C LEU A 103 -3.55 -15.64 -17.81
N LEU A 104 -3.34 -16.64 -16.93
CA LEU A 104 -2.00 -16.97 -16.46
C LEU A 104 -1.13 -17.58 -17.57
N ASP A 105 -1.71 -18.40 -18.45
CA ASP A 105 -1.00 -18.95 -19.61
C ASP A 105 -0.52 -17.84 -20.55
N GLU A 106 -1.38 -16.85 -20.83
CA GLU A 106 -1.05 -15.71 -21.67
C GLU A 106 0.00 -14.80 -21.00
N ALA A 107 -0.11 -14.56 -19.69
CA ALA A 107 0.89 -13.79 -18.95
C ALA A 107 2.28 -14.48 -19.01
N THR A 108 2.33 -15.80 -18.75
CA THR A 108 3.56 -16.58 -18.82
C THR A 108 4.15 -16.61 -20.24
N ARG A 109 3.30 -16.69 -21.28
CA ARG A 109 3.75 -16.64 -22.67
C ARG A 109 4.43 -15.29 -23.00
N LYS A 110 3.77 -14.18 -22.68
CA LYS A 110 4.31 -12.83 -22.90
C LYS A 110 5.55 -12.55 -22.06
N TYR A 111 5.60 -13.05 -20.83
CA TYR A 111 6.81 -12.97 -20.00
C TYR A 111 8.02 -13.61 -20.70
N ARG A 112 7.86 -14.83 -21.26
CA ARG A 112 8.93 -15.51 -22.01
C ARG A 112 9.36 -14.72 -23.25
N GLU A 113 8.43 -14.10 -23.97
CA GLU A 113 8.72 -13.24 -25.11
C GLU A 113 9.50 -12.00 -24.71
N TRP A 114 9.05 -11.31 -23.64
CA TRP A 114 9.74 -10.16 -23.06
C TRP A 114 11.18 -10.52 -22.67
N LYS A 115 11.37 -11.64 -22.01
CA LYS A 115 12.70 -12.09 -21.59
C LYS A 115 13.62 -12.33 -22.77
N LYS A 116 13.17 -13.04 -23.80
CA LYS A 116 13.97 -13.25 -25.02
C LYS A 116 14.42 -11.92 -25.65
N GLN A 117 13.56 -10.91 -25.65
CA GLN A 117 13.92 -9.59 -26.16
C GLN A 117 14.92 -8.87 -25.25
N ALA A 118 14.75 -8.96 -23.95
CA ALA A 118 15.67 -8.35 -22.96
C ALA A 118 17.08 -8.99 -23.04
N ASP A 119 17.18 -10.31 -23.22
CA ASP A 119 18.45 -11.02 -23.36
C ASP A 119 19.16 -10.71 -24.68
N LEU A 120 18.42 -10.48 -25.76
CA LEU A 120 18.97 -10.02 -27.04
C LEU A 120 19.50 -8.57 -26.98
N ALA A 121 19.03 -7.75 -26.03
CA ALA A 121 19.47 -6.37 -25.86
C ALA A 121 20.70 -6.22 -24.96
N LYS A 122 21.15 -7.28 -24.26
CA LYS A 122 22.39 -7.28 -23.47
C LYS A 122 23.60 -7.37 -24.39
N PRO A 123 24.63 -6.51 -24.25
CA PRO A 123 25.89 -6.67 -25.01
C PRO A 123 26.54 -8.00 -24.62
N SER A 124 26.84 -8.81 -25.61
CA SER A 124 27.46 -10.12 -25.47
C SER A 124 28.90 -9.98 -24.93
N PHE A 125 29.04 -10.13 -23.64
CA PHE A 125 30.34 -10.47 -23.03
C PHE A 125 30.11 -11.52 -21.93
N THR A 126 30.68 -12.71 -22.18
CA THR A 126 30.84 -13.90 -21.32
C THR A 126 29.70 -14.95 -21.34
N GLN A 127 30.03 -16.01 -22.05
CA GLN A 127 29.86 -17.47 -21.83
C GLN A 127 28.53 -18.01 -21.23
N GLU A 128 28.04 -18.98 -21.99
CA GLU A 128 27.08 -20.04 -21.68
C GLU A 128 27.24 -20.59 -20.24
N VAL A 129 26.36 -20.18 -19.33
CA VAL A 129 26.04 -20.94 -18.12
C VAL A 129 24.52 -20.81 -17.91
N THR A 130 23.83 -21.90 -18.18
CA THR A 130 22.49 -22.31 -17.70
C THR A 130 21.43 -21.21 -17.53
N GLU A 131 20.72 -20.89 -18.61
CA GLU A 131 19.60 -19.92 -18.68
C GLU A 131 18.42 -20.22 -17.73
N GLU A 132 18.23 -21.46 -17.28
CA GLU A 132 17.13 -21.80 -16.37
C GLU A 132 17.36 -21.40 -14.91
N VAL A 133 18.62 -21.31 -14.47
CA VAL A 133 18.96 -20.97 -13.08
C VAL A 133 18.79 -19.48 -12.79
N ASP A 134 19.09 -18.60 -13.75
CA ASP A 134 18.98 -17.15 -13.58
C ASP A 134 17.50 -16.69 -13.55
N GLU A 135 16.58 -17.38 -14.25
CA GLU A 135 15.17 -17.03 -14.27
C GLU A 135 14.47 -17.26 -12.94
N GLU A 136 14.79 -18.37 -12.30
CA GLU A 136 14.21 -18.73 -11.02
C GLU A 136 14.78 -17.85 -9.90
N ASP A 137 16.04 -17.46 -10.00
CA ASP A 137 16.72 -16.61 -9.03
C ASP A 137 16.19 -15.15 -9.05
N ASP A 138 15.99 -14.56 -10.23
CA ASP A 138 15.44 -13.21 -10.36
C ASP A 138 13.96 -13.13 -9.90
N ARG A 139 13.15 -14.14 -10.25
CA ARG A 139 11.77 -14.24 -9.75
C ARG A 139 11.71 -14.44 -8.24
N GLN A 140 12.61 -15.27 -7.70
CA GLN A 140 12.68 -15.48 -6.25
C GLN A 140 13.11 -14.21 -5.52
N ARG A 141 14.00 -13.40 -6.09
CA ARG A 141 14.43 -12.11 -5.52
C ARG A 141 13.30 -11.06 -5.53
N GLU A 142 12.59 -10.92 -6.66
CA GLU A 142 11.44 -10.00 -6.75
C GLU A 142 10.32 -10.43 -5.80
N MET A 143 10.02 -11.73 -5.70
CA MET A 143 9.05 -12.28 -4.78
C MET A 143 9.46 -12.06 -3.32
N ALA A 144 10.73 -12.30 -2.99
CA ALA A 144 11.24 -12.09 -1.64
C ALA A 144 11.14 -10.62 -1.21
N LEU A 145 11.36 -9.67 -2.11
CA LEU A 145 11.20 -8.24 -1.85
C LEU A 145 9.73 -7.89 -1.57
N ASP A 146 8.79 -8.29 -2.44
CA ASP A 146 7.37 -8.05 -2.26
C ASP A 146 6.83 -8.65 -0.93
N GLU A 147 7.30 -9.87 -0.57
CA GLU A 147 6.94 -10.52 0.69
C GLU A 147 7.50 -9.76 1.91
N ILE A 148 8.75 -9.33 1.85
CA ILE A 148 9.37 -8.55 2.93
C ILE A 148 8.71 -7.19 3.09
N GLU A 149 8.38 -6.50 2.00
CA GLU A 149 7.61 -5.25 2.06
C GLU A 149 6.24 -5.46 2.70
N ALA A 150 5.51 -6.50 2.30
CA ALA A 150 4.21 -6.81 2.86
C ALA A 150 4.28 -7.15 4.36
N LEU A 151 5.27 -7.93 4.79
CA LEU A 151 5.52 -8.24 6.20
C LEU A 151 5.91 -6.99 7.00
N ALA A 152 6.75 -6.12 6.44
CA ALA A 152 7.13 -4.86 7.08
C ALA A 152 5.92 -3.94 7.28
N LEU A 153 5.09 -3.77 6.25
CA LEU A 153 3.86 -2.97 6.33
C LEU A 153 2.86 -3.54 7.34
N ASP A 154 2.67 -4.87 7.36
CA ASP A 154 1.82 -5.53 8.35
C ASP A 154 2.34 -5.32 9.77
N GLY A 155 3.65 -5.46 9.99
CA GLY A 155 4.30 -5.21 11.27
C GLY A 155 4.13 -3.76 11.75
N ILE A 156 4.34 -2.77 10.88
CA ILE A 156 4.14 -1.34 11.18
C ILE A 156 2.67 -1.06 11.49
N THR A 157 1.75 -1.60 10.68
CA THR A 157 0.30 -1.47 10.87
C THR A 157 -0.13 -2.00 12.23
N LYS A 158 0.32 -3.20 12.60
CA LYS A 158 0.04 -3.80 13.93
C LYS A 158 0.61 -2.96 15.07
N ALA A 159 1.84 -2.46 14.92
CA ALA A 159 2.47 -1.61 15.92
C ALA A 159 1.69 -0.29 16.13
N ILE A 160 1.19 0.34 15.06
CA ILE A 160 0.36 1.54 15.18
C ILE A 160 -1.01 1.21 15.79
N ASN A 161 -1.68 0.15 15.33
CA ASN A 161 -3.00 -0.23 15.83
C ASN A 161 -2.99 -0.65 17.30
N SER A 162 -1.87 -1.13 17.84
CA SER A 162 -1.72 -1.45 19.25
C SER A 162 -1.56 -0.23 20.17
N LYS A 163 -1.34 0.96 19.60
CA LYS A 163 -1.19 2.19 20.39
C LYS A 163 -2.53 2.70 20.88
N THR A 164 -2.48 3.45 21.96
CA THR A 164 -3.63 4.22 22.43
C THR A 164 -3.93 5.40 21.50
N PRO A 165 -5.14 5.98 21.50
CA PRO A 165 -5.46 7.17 20.73
C PRO A 165 -4.50 8.34 20.99
N TYR A 166 -4.02 8.49 22.20
CA TYR A 166 -3.08 9.57 22.58
C TYR A 166 -1.68 9.31 22.05
N GLU A 167 -1.18 8.08 22.09
CA GLU A 167 0.09 7.73 21.48
C GLU A 167 0.07 7.91 19.96
N PHE A 168 -1.06 7.62 19.30
CA PHE A 168 -1.21 7.89 17.88
C PHE A 168 -1.28 9.40 17.58
N GLN A 169 -1.89 10.19 18.49
CA GLN A 169 -1.88 11.65 18.43
C GLN A 169 -0.45 12.19 18.52
N ASP A 170 0.38 11.64 19.41
CA ASP A 170 1.79 12.03 19.53
C ASP A 170 2.58 11.69 18.26
N LEU A 171 2.33 10.53 17.62
CA LEU A 171 2.90 10.19 16.33
C LEU A 171 2.48 11.18 15.23
N ALA A 172 1.22 11.60 15.18
CA ALA A 172 0.74 12.57 14.22
C ALA A 172 1.40 13.96 14.43
N ALA A 173 1.58 14.36 15.68
CA ALA A 173 2.29 15.59 16.02
C ALA A 173 3.77 15.52 15.61
N ALA A 174 4.44 14.39 15.87
CA ALA A 174 5.83 14.15 15.45
C ALA A 174 5.99 14.21 13.94
N LEU A 175 5.05 13.60 13.19
CA LEU A 175 5.05 13.65 11.73
C LEU A 175 4.94 15.09 11.22
N LEU A 176 4.06 15.90 11.79
CA LEU A 176 3.92 17.31 11.41
C LEU A 176 5.19 18.12 11.73
N ARG A 177 5.84 17.86 12.89
CA ARG A 177 7.14 18.47 13.21
C ARG A 177 8.21 18.10 12.21
N SER A 178 8.30 16.83 11.81
CA SER A 178 9.27 16.38 10.80
C SER A 178 9.07 17.00 9.43
N MET A 179 7.84 17.43 9.11
CA MET A 179 7.49 18.21 7.93
C MET A 179 7.83 19.71 8.05
N GLY A 180 8.31 20.15 9.21
CA GLY A 180 8.70 21.53 9.46
C GLY A 180 7.60 22.41 10.04
N TYR A 181 6.51 21.84 10.56
CA TYR A 181 5.48 22.58 11.26
C TYR A 181 5.79 22.67 12.76
N PHE A 182 5.44 23.79 13.35
CA PHE A 182 5.41 23.96 14.81
C PHE A 182 4.07 23.45 15.34
N THR A 183 4.09 22.62 16.39
CA THR A 183 2.89 22.06 17.03
C THR A 183 2.74 22.64 18.45
N PRO A 184 2.33 23.92 18.60
CA PRO A 184 2.27 24.59 19.90
C PRO A 184 1.16 24.04 20.80
N PHE A 185 0.22 23.31 20.22
CA PHE A 185 -0.88 22.69 20.94
C PHE A 185 -1.07 21.25 20.47
N VAL A 186 -0.99 20.34 21.41
CA VAL A 186 -1.42 18.93 21.31
C VAL A 186 -2.39 18.72 22.47
N ALA A 187 -3.61 18.27 22.18
CA ALA A 187 -4.67 18.20 23.17
C ALA A 187 -4.30 17.25 24.32
N PRO A 188 -4.47 17.67 25.57
CA PRO A 188 -4.28 16.77 26.71
C PRO A 188 -5.38 15.71 26.75
N ARG A 189 -5.18 14.69 27.61
CA ARG A 189 -6.21 13.65 27.81
C ARG A 189 -7.50 14.29 28.35
N GLY A 190 -8.62 14.06 27.67
CA GLY A 190 -9.92 14.59 28.04
C GLY A 190 -10.68 15.26 26.92
N LYS A 191 -11.47 16.30 27.21
CA LYS A 191 -12.22 17.06 26.20
C LYS A 191 -11.29 18.08 25.51
N ASP A 192 -11.23 18.01 24.19
CA ASP A 192 -10.32 18.72 23.31
C ASP A 192 -10.98 19.80 22.43
N GLY A 193 -12.31 20.00 22.58
CA GLY A 193 -13.04 20.94 21.71
C GLY A 193 -13.09 20.55 20.22
N GLY A 194 -12.69 19.32 19.88
CA GLY A 194 -12.71 18.78 18.53
C GLY A 194 -11.48 19.07 17.69
N VAL A 195 -10.41 19.65 18.29
CA VAL A 195 -9.11 19.84 17.66
C VAL A 195 -8.05 19.15 18.50
N ASP A 196 -7.43 18.11 17.95
CA ASP A 196 -6.42 17.31 18.64
C ASP A 196 -5.03 17.94 18.55
N ILE A 197 -4.68 18.57 17.41
CA ILE A 197 -3.39 19.25 17.23
C ILE A 197 -3.63 20.57 16.48
N MET A 198 -2.91 21.61 16.89
CA MET A 198 -2.69 22.82 16.08
C MET A 198 -1.26 22.84 15.56
N ALA A 199 -1.10 23.09 14.25
CA ALA A 199 0.20 23.17 13.63
C ALA A 199 0.33 24.43 12.78
N TYR A 200 1.52 25.10 12.86
CA TYR A 200 1.79 26.38 12.23
C TYR A 200 3.09 26.36 11.45
N ARG A 201 3.22 27.21 10.44
CA ARG A 201 4.48 27.37 9.69
C ARG A 201 5.56 28.12 10.46
N ASP A 202 5.17 28.94 11.42
CA ASP A 202 6.07 29.73 12.27
C ASP A 202 5.67 29.58 13.74
N PRO A 203 6.58 29.84 14.70
CA PRO A 203 6.31 29.67 16.14
C PRO A 203 5.12 30.43 16.67
N LEU A 204 4.75 31.55 16.02
CA LEU A 204 3.70 32.46 16.47
C LEU A 204 2.35 32.23 15.73
N GLY A 205 2.33 31.40 14.68
CA GLY A 205 1.15 31.16 13.87
C GLY A 205 0.70 32.35 13.04
N THR A 206 1.63 33.21 12.65
CA THR A 206 1.38 34.45 11.88
C THR A 206 1.29 34.16 10.38
N GLN A 207 1.92 33.08 9.91
CA GLN A 207 1.94 32.69 8.50
C GLN A 207 0.90 31.60 8.22
N SER A 208 0.20 31.72 7.10
CA SER A 208 -0.67 30.64 6.60
C SER A 208 0.15 29.50 5.97
N PRO A 209 -0.35 28.27 5.97
CA PRO A 209 -1.61 27.83 6.58
C PRO A 209 -1.52 27.63 8.09
N ARG A 210 -2.67 27.81 8.77
CA ARG A 210 -2.89 27.34 10.14
C ARG A 210 -3.62 25.99 10.06
N ILE A 211 -2.99 24.95 10.58
CA ILE A 211 -3.49 23.60 10.45
C ILE A 211 -4.23 23.19 11.73
N LYS A 212 -5.48 22.76 11.58
CA LYS A 212 -6.28 22.12 12.63
C LYS A 212 -6.41 20.65 12.32
N VAL A 213 -6.01 19.82 13.27
CA VAL A 213 -5.95 18.36 13.09
C VAL A 213 -7.01 17.70 13.95
N GLN A 214 -7.71 16.74 13.37
CA GLN A 214 -8.56 15.80 14.09
C GLN A 214 -8.07 14.39 13.86
N ILE A 215 -8.18 13.55 14.91
CA ILE A 215 -7.66 12.19 14.94
C ILE A 215 -8.74 11.21 15.35
N LYS A 216 -8.84 10.11 14.60
CA LYS A 216 -9.66 8.94 14.96
C LYS A 216 -8.80 7.69 14.87
N HIS A 217 -8.43 7.19 16.03
CA HIS A 217 -7.69 5.94 16.16
C HIS A 217 -8.67 4.83 16.55
N ARG A 218 -9.25 4.17 15.54
CA ARG A 218 -10.26 3.10 15.69
C ARG A 218 -10.31 2.28 14.39
N GLU A 219 -10.83 1.05 14.49
CA GLU A 219 -10.98 0.17 13.31
C GLU A 219 -12.10 0.60 12.35
N SER A 220 -13.15 1.25 12.86
CA SER A 220 -14.27 1.67 12.03
C SER A 220 -13.93 2.86 11.14
N THR A 221 -14.42 2.84 9.91
CA THR A 221 -14.25 3.94 8.96
C THR A 221 -14.89 5.24 9.45
N THR A 222 -14.24 6.37 9.14
CA THR A 222 -14.72 7.72 9.49
C THR A 222 -15.79 8.17 8.48
N PRO A 223 -17.02 8.49 8.95
CA PRO A 223 -18.12 8.90 8.10
C PRO A 223 -18.11 10.41 7.84
N VAL A 224 -19.00 10.84 6.93
CA VAL A 224 -19.20 12.27 6.53
C VAL A 224 -19.41 13.22 7.72
N PRO A 225 -20.22 12.91 8.75
CA PRO A 225 -20.42 13.84 9.87
C PRO A 225 -19.14 14.25 10.58
N ASP A 226 -18.20 13.31 10.77
CA ASP A 226 -16.92 13.58 11.44
C ASP A 226 -16.08 14.56 10.60
N VAL A 227 -16.03 14.37 9.26
CA VAL A 227 -15.31 15.27 8.36
C VAL A 227 -15.93 16.66 8.34
N ARG A 228 -17.27 16.76 8.31
CA ARG A 228 -17.98 18.03 8.38
C ARG A 228 -17.74 18.75 9.71
N GLN A 229 -17.59 18.02 10.81
CA GLN A 229 -17.25 18.62 12.11
C GLN A 229 -15.91 19.35 12.04
N LEU A 230 -14.86 18.72 11.48
CA LEU A 230 -13.58 19.40 11.28
C LEU A 230 -13.71 20.62 10.36
N MET A 231 -14.46 20.48 9.24
CA MET A 231 -14.72 21.58 8.31
C MET A 231 -15.36 22.79 9.01
N GLY A 232 -16.28 22.56 9.93
CA GLY A 232 -16.94 23.61 10.72
C GLY A 232 -16.00 24.36 11.66
N LEU A 233 -14.82 23.80 11.96
CA LEU A 233 -13.79 24.46 12.78
C LEU A 233 -12.86 25.38 11.96
N LEU A 234 -12.87 25.25 10.62
CA LEU A 234 -12.02 26.04 9.72
C LEU A 234 -12.70 27.37 9.36
N GLN A 235 -12.62 28.34 10.29
CA GLN A 235 -13.39 29.58 10.18
C GLN A 235 -12.57 30.80 9.74
N LYS A 236 -11.25 30.71 9.77
CA LYS A 236 -10.36 31.82 9.43
C LYS A 236 -9.73 31.58 8.06
N ASP A 237 -9.52 32.66 7.31
CA ASP A 237 -8.78 32.60 6.06
C ASP A 237 -7.39 31.98 6.30
N GLY A 238 -7.04 31.00 5.46
CA GLY A 238 -5.80 30.24 5.58
C GLY A 238 -5.84 29.11 6.62
N ASP A 239 -7.00 28.80 7.22
CA ASP A 239 -7.17 27.58 8.00
C ASP A 239 -7.23 26.36 7.05
N VAL A 240 -6.55 25.30 7.42
CA VAL A 240 -6.52 24.01 6.71
C VAL A 240 -6.82 22.91 7.70
N GLY A 241 -7.64 21.93 7.30
CA GLY A 241 -7.93 20.75 8.08
C GLY A 241 -7.04 19.58 7.68
N ILE A 242 -6.53 18.83 8.64
CA ILE A 242 -5.96 17.50 8.42
C ILE A 242 -6.72 16.51 9.31
N PHE A 243 -7.22 15.45 8.71
CA PHE A 243 -7.93 14.40 9.43
C PHE A 243 -7.15 13.09 9.33
N PHE A 244 -6.62 12.61 10.46
CA PHE A 244 -6.00 11.29 10.54
C PHE A 244 -7.03 10.25 10.99
N SER A 245 -7.13 9.12 10.27
CA SER A 245 -8.02 8.01 10.63
C SER A 245 -7.38 6.68 10.35
N THR A 246 -7.12 5.88 11.40
CA THR A 246 -6.56 4.52 11.23
C THR A 246 -7.54 3.54 10.59
N GLY A 247 -8.85 3.73 10.78
CA GLY A 247 -9.88 2.94 10.10
C GLY A 247 -10.25 3.43 8.69
N GLY A 248 -9.56 4.48 8.20
CA GLY A 248 -9.83 5.07 6.89
C GLY A 248 -11.13 5.90 6.84
N PHE A 249 -11.60 6.18 5.63
CA PHE A 249 -12.75 7.06 5.37
C PHE A 249 -13.75 6.40 4.42
N THR A 250 -15.04 6.67 4.62
CA THR A 250 -16.07 6.24 3.68
C THR A 250 -15.89 6.95 2.32
N PRO A 251 -16.36 6.36 1.19
CA PRO A 251 -16.33 7.02 -0.12
C PRO A 251 -16.97 8.40 -0.10
N ASP A 252 -18.11 8.54 0.58
CA ASP A 252 -18.84 9.80 0.72
C ASP A 252 -18.05 10.84 1.53
N ALA A 253 -17.29 10.41 2.56
CA ALA A 253 -16.43 11.30 3.32
C ALA A 253 -15.28 11.83 2.45
N LYS A 254 -14.64 10.95 1.65
CA LYS A 254 -13.61 11.35 0.68
C LYS A 254 -14.18 12.33 -0.37
N SER A 255 -15.38 12.06 -0.90
CA SER A 255 -16.06 12.94 -1.85
C SER A 255 -16.40 14.30 -1.24
N THR A 256 -16.92 14.31 0.01
CA THR A 256 -17.24 15.53 0.75
C THR A 256 -16.01 16.41 0.97
N ALA A 257 -14.88 15.84 1.36
CA ALA A 257 -13.64 16.59 1.54
C ALA A 257 -13.13 17.20 0.22
N ARG A 258 -13.20 16.45 -0.90
CA ARG A 258 -12.76 16.92 -2.22
C ARG A 258 -13.64 18.05 -2.78
N SER A 259 -14.95 18.01 -2.53
CA SER A 259 -15.89 19.02 -3.03
C SER A 259 -16.02 20.25 -2.12
N SER A 260 -15.30 20.28 -1.01
CA SER A 260 -15.35 21.35 -0.04
C SER A 260 -14.69 22.64 -0.55
N HIS A 261 -15.23 23.79 -0.15
CA HIS A 261 -14.60 25.10 -0.36
C HIS A 261 -13.46 25.39 0.64
N VAL A 262 -13.38 24.66 1.76
CA VAL A 262 -12.24 24.68 2.69
C VAL A 262 -11.34 23.47 2.43
N HIS A 263 -10.03 23.67 2.51
CA HIS A 263 -9.10 22.58 2.27
C HIS A 263 -9.07 21.63 3.46
N VAL A 264 -9.38 20.35 3.21
CA VAL A 264 -9.27 19.27 4.20
C VAL A 264 -8.54 18.10 3.56
N GLU A 265 -7.39 17.76 4.12
CA GLU A 265 -6.62 16.57 3.74
C GLU A 265 -7.02 15.39 4.62
N LEU A 266 -7.34 14.26 4.00
CA LEU A 266 -7.69 13.02 4.67
C LEU A 266 -6.52 12.05 4.60
N ILE A 267 -5.99 11.67 5.77
CA ILE A 267 -4.84 10.78 5.90
C ILE A 267 -5.29 9.50 6.60
N ASP A 268 -5.41 8.43 5.83
CA ASP A 268 -5.63 7.09 6.35
C ASP A 268 -4.32 6.47 6.87
N LEU A 269 -4.40 5.28 7.47
CA LEU A 269 -3.25 4.62 8.08
C LEU A 269 -2.12 4.34 7.09
N GLU A 270 -2.45 3.93 5.87
CA GLU A 270 -1.46 3.63 4.85
C GLU A 270 -0.73 4.90 4.40
N ARG A 271 -1.48 5.98 4.15
CA ARG A 271 -0.88 7.29 3.84
C ARG A 271 -0.05 7.84 5.00
N PHE A 272 -0.47 7.58 6.24
CA PHE A 272 0.33 7.92 7.42
C PHE A 272 1.67 7.18 7.43
N ILE A 273 1.67 5.86 7.18
CA ILE A 273 2.89 5.05 7.13
C ILE A 273 3.82 5.52 6.03
N ASP A 274 3.31 5.84 4.84
CA ASP A 274 4.09 6.37 3.73
C ASP A 274 4.78 7.68 4.12
N LEU A 275 4.03 8.61 4.72
CA LEU A 275 4.57 9.89 5.17
C LEU A 275 5.58 9.70 6.31
N TRP A 276 5.31 8.80 7.27
CA TRP A 276 6.25 8.49 8.35
C TRP A 276 7.58 7.97 7.81
N ARG A 277 7.55 7.04 6.85
CA ARG A 277 8.75 6.54 6.16
C ARG A 277 9.48 7.64 5.39
N GLN A 278 8.74 8.46 4.65
CA GLN A 278 9.29 9.55 3.84
C GLN A 278 10.02 10.60 4.67
N PHE A 279 9.50 10.91 5.85
CA PHE A 279 10.05 11.93 6.74
C PHE A 279 10.85 11.36 7.91
N TYR A 280 11.10 10.03 7.93
CA TYR A 280 11.75 9.34 9.05
C TYR A 280 13.09 9.94 9.44
N ASP A 281 13.94 10.30 8.48
CA ASP A 281 15.26 10.88 8.74
C ASP A 281 15.19 12.28 9.37
N LYS A 282 14.07 12.98 9.24
CA LYS A 282 13.81 14.30 9.81
C LYS A 282 13.17 14.27 11.20
N LEU A 283 12.78 13.09 11.68
CA LEU A 283 12.27 12.92 13.03
C LEU A 283 13.40 13.06 14.04
N SER A 284 13.09 13.64 15.22
CA SER A 284 14.01 13.59 16.36
C SER A 284 14.21 12.16 16.86
N ASP A 285 15.26 11.90 17.62
CA ASP A 285 15.49 10.57 18.17
C ASP A 285 14.37 10.15 19.15
N GLU A 286 13.79 11.10 19.88
CA GLU A 286 12.64 10.88 20.75
C GLU A 286 11.40 10.49 19.94
N ASP A 287 11.14 11.18 18.82
CA ASP A 287 10.02 10.88 17.94
C ASP A 287 10.20 9.53 17.24
N LYS A 288 11.42 9.18 16.80
CA LYS A 288 11.75 7.87 16.23
C LYS A 288 11.50 6.72 17.23
N ALA A 289 11.79 6.95 18.51
CA ALA A 289 11.59 5.94 19.55
C ALA A 289 10.10 5.54 19.71
N MET A 290 9.15 6.39 19.35
CA MET A 290 7.72 6.07 19.41
C MET A 290 7.29 5.05 18.37
N LEU A 291 7.93 5.03 17.20
CA LEU A 291 7.72 4.03 16.13
C LEU A 291 9.06 3.79 15.41
N PRO A 292 9.96 2.99 16.01
CA PRO A 292 11.31 2.79 15.49
C PRO A 292 11.27 1.91 14.24
N LEU A 293 11.86 2.40 13.15
CA LEU A 293 12.02 1.69 11.89
C LEU A 293 13.50 1.54 11.54
N THR A 294 13.85 0.41 10.95
CA THR A 294 15.17 0.18 10.38
C THR A 294 15.06 0.06 8.86
N PRO A 295 15.68 0.96 8.07
CA PRO A 295 15.68 0.85 6.61
C PRO A 295 16.54 -0.34 6.16
N VAL A 296 16.07 -1.06 5.15
CA VAL A 296 16.81 -2.13 4.48
C VAL A 296 16.90 -1.78 3.01
N TYR A 297 18.12 -1.90 2.44
CA TYR A 297 18.39 -1.60 1.04
C TYR A 297 18.50 -2.89 0.24
N PHE A 298 17.80 -2.97 -0.88
CA PHE A 298 17.90 -4.04 -1.85
C PHE A 298 18.52 -3.51 -3.13
N ILE A 299 19.28 -4.37 -3.83
CA ILE A 299 19.72 -4.05 -5.19
C ILE A 299 18.48 -4.05 -6.08
N ALA A 300 18.20 -2.92 -6.71
CA ALA A 300 17.09 -2.83 -7.66
C ALA A 300 17.33 -3.81 -8.81
N PRO A 301 16.28 -4.54 -9.27
CA PRO A 301 16.42 -5.36 -10.48
C PRO A 301 16.90 -4.48 -11.62
N ALA A 302 17.88 -4.97 -12.37
CA ALA A 302 18.40 -4.28 -13.53
C ALA A 302 17.30 -4.22 -14.60
N ASN A 303 16.70 -3.07 -14.78
CA ASN A 303 15.61 -2.69 -15.69
C ASN A 303 14.25 -2.46 -15.01
N ILE A 304 14.08 -1.24 -14.57
CA ILE A 304 12.78 -0.58 -14.57
C ILE A 304 12.79 0.44 -15.71
#